data_b232a05e6550d523e454db8c49829549
#
_entry.id   b232a05e6550d523e454db8c49829549
#
_cell.length_a   1.000
_cell.length_b   1.000
_cell.length_c   1.000
_cell.angle_alpha   90.00
_cell.angle_beta   90.00
_cell.angle_gamma   90.00
#
_symmetry.space_group_name_H-M   'P 1'
#
loop_
_entity.id
_entity.type
_entity.pdbx_description
1 polymer ?
#
loop_
_entity_poly.entity_id
_entity_poly.type
_entity_poly.pdbx_seq_one_letter_code
_entity_poly.pdbx_strand_id
1 'polypeptide(L)'
;VERAANLTTDDFRALADALPQMAWVAEPSGDIIWYNRRWYDYTGTTIEQMRGWGWRDVHHPDHVERVVDRIGEAFRTGEPWKDTFPLRGADGEYRWFLSLAQPHRGPDGRILRWFGTNTDITERKGMERRLARHAIDLRRSNEELEQFAYVASHDLKAPLRGIENLVGWIEEDLEDSLTGDVRTNMELLKSRVRRLDSLLDDLLAYSRAGRADATMDTVDTKALVEELAVLVSPPEGFAITADASLPTLQAARAPLTQALQNLIGNAIKHHDRPAEGHIRVEARSAGDVVEFVVTDDGPGIPEQFRERVFGMFQTLKPRDEVEGSGMGLAIVRKLVDRQGGKVWLADGPDGRGLAVHFTWPRDGRKGQADGLDG
;
A
#
# COMPACT_ATOMS: atom_id res chain seq x y z
N VAL A 1 -52.34 12.50 16.07
CA VAL A 1 -52.87 13.31 14.96
C VAL A 1 -51.91 14.47 14.76
N GLU A 2 -51.04 14.34 13.77
CA GLU A 2 -50.01 15.28 13.35
C GLU A 2 -50.66 16.59 12.92
N ARG A 3 -50.33 17.67 13.59
CA ARG A 3 -50.40 19.00 12.99
C ARG A 3 -49.25 19.08 11.98
N ALA A 4 -49.52 18.75 10.73
CA ALA A 4 -48.69 19.20 9.62
C ALA A 4 -48.63 20.72 9.72
N ALA A 5 -47.46 21.28 10.10
CA ALA A 5 -47.26 22.72 10.07
C ALA A 5 -47.47 23.15 8.61
N ASN A 6 -48.45 24.00 8.36
CA ASN A 6 -48.63 24.63 7.03
C ASN A 6 -47.47 25.61 6.85
N LEU A 7 -46.36 25.13 6.28
CA LEU A 7 -45.23 25.97 5.91
C LEU A 7 -45.70 26.97 4.84
N THR A 8 -45.43 28.23 5.05
CA THR A 8 -45.73 29.30 4.10
C THR A 8 -44.64 29.35 2.99
N THR A 9 -44.91 30.09 1.94
CA THR A 9 -43.90 30.35 0.89
C THR A 9 -42.65 31.03 1.46
N ASP A 10 -42.84 31.88 2.48
CA ASP A 10 -41.72 32.58 3.14
C ASP A 10 -40.89 31.61 4.01
N ASP A 11 -41.51 30.61 4.64
CA ASP A 11 -40.79 29.57 5.38
C ASP A 11 -39.93 28.73 4.42
N PHE A 12 -40.40 28.39 3.23
CA PHE A 12 -39.63 27.69 2.21
C PHE A 12 -38.45 28.50 1.68
N ARG A 13 -38.65 29.81 1.47
CA ARG A 13 -37.57 30.71 1.08
C ARG A 13 -36.50 30.81 2.19
N ALA A 14 -36.94 30.99 3.42
CA ALA A 14 -36.01 31.04 4.58
C ALA A 14 -35.21 29.75 4.73
N LEU A 15 -35.88 28.59 4.52
CA LEU A 15 -35.18 27.29 4.52
C LEU A 15 -34.13 27.21 3.41
N ALA A 16 -34.47 27.59 2.19
CA ALA A 16 -33.56 27.55 1.05
C ALA A 16 -32.38 28.52 1.23
N ASP A 17 -32.61 29.70 1.83
CA ASP A 17 -31.54 30.66 2.14
C ASP A 17 -30.65 30.22 3.31
N ALA A 18 -31.17 29.37 4.21
CA ALA A 18 -30.38 28.77 5.30
C ALA A 18 -29.48 27.61 4.85
N LEU A 19 -29.75 27.01 3.66
CA LEU A 19 -28.91 25.94 3.13
C LEU A 19 -27.46 26.44 2.91
N PRO A 20 -26.44 25.64 3.23
CA PRO A 20 -25.04 26.00 2.99
C PRO A 20 -24.67 26.02 1.50
N GLN A 21 -25.53 25.50 0.64
CA GLN A 21 -25.34 25.39 -0.80
C GLN A 21 -26.08 26.51 -1.55
N MET A 22 -25.57 26.88 -2.71
CA MET A 22 -26.35 27.67 -3.65
C MET A 22 -27.45 26.78 -4.24
N ALA A 23 -28.68 27.26 -4.24
CA ALA A 23 -29.86 26.54 -4.77
C ALA A 23 -30.52 27.31 -5.89
N TRP A 24 -31.12 26.58 -6.86
CA TRP A 24 -31.80 27.17 -7.97
C TRP A 24 -33.00 26.33 -8.39
N VAL A 25 -33.97 26.97 -9.07
CA VAL A 25 -35.15 26.34 -9.62
C VAL A 25 -35.28 26.74 -11.08
N ALA A 26 -35.54 25.74 -11.95
CA ALA A 26 -35.79 25.98 -13.36
C ALA A 26 -37.17 25.46 -13.78
N GLU A 27 -37.69 26.02 -14.87
CA GLU A 27 -38.84 25.49 -15.61
C GLU A 27 -38.49 24.19 -16.34
N PRO A 28 -39.49 23.44 -16.82
CA PRO A 28 -39.24 22.24 -17.63
C PRO A 28 -38.38 22.50 -18.87
N SER A 29 -38.43 23.71 -19.42
CA SER A 29 -37.61 24.20 -20.55
C SER A 29 -36.12 24.34 -20.20
N GLY A 30 -35.77 24.38 -18.89
CA GLY A 30 -34.42 24.67 -18.41
C GLY A 30 -34.18 26.15 -18.09
N ASP A 31 -35.15 27.01 -18.29
CA ASP A 31 -35.07 28.43 -17.94
C ASP A 31 -35.07 28.60 -16.42
N ILE A 32 -33.95 29.13 -15.85
CA ILE A 32 -33.88 29.33 -14.42
C ILE A 32 -34.72 30.53 -13.99
N ILE A 33 -35.60 30.28 -13.00
CA ILE A 33 -36.61 31.25 -12.54
C ILE A 33 -36.30 31.74 -11.13
N TRP A 34 -35.45 31.07 -10.39
CA TRP A 34 -35.16 31.44 -9.02
C TRP A 34 -33.82 30.91 -8.54
N TYR A 35 -33.16 31.69 -7.70
CA TYR A 35 -31.97 31.31 -6.94
C TYR A 35 -32.15 31.69 -5.48
N ASN A 36 -31.48 30.99 -4.54
CA ASN A 36 -31.39 31.42 -3.15
C ASN A 36 -30.40 32.57 -3.00
N ARG A 37 -30.43 33.22 -1.83
CA ARG A 37 -29.61 34.39 -1.52
C ARG A 37 -28.10 34.06 -1.68
N ARG A 38 -27.66 32.85 -1.35
CA ARG A 38 -26.24 32.46 -1.45
C ARG A 38 -25.69 32.51 -2.86
N TRP A 39 -26.50 32.30 -3.88
CA TRP A 39 -26.07 32.47 -5.27
C TRP A 39 -25.64 33.91 -5.53
N TYR A 40 -26.45 34.88 -5.12
CA TYR A 40 -26.15 36.30 -5.32
C TYR A 40 -24.99 36.79 -4.44
N ASP A 41 -24.95 36.35 -3.20
CA ASP A 41 -23.85 36.67 -2.29
C ASP A 41 -22.50 36.17 -2.82
N TYR A 42 -22.47 34.99 -3.47
CA TYR A 42 -21.27 34.42 -4.06
C TYR A 42 -20.89 35.07 -5.39
N THR A 43 -21.83 35.19 -6.34
CA THR A 43 -21.54 35.66 -7.71
C THR A 43 -21.50 37.18 -7.85
N GLY A 44 -22.09 37.91 -6.90
CA GLY A 44 -22.26 39.36 -6.98
C GLY A 44 -23.25 39.81 -8.06
N THR A 45 -24.07 38.89 -8.55
CA THR A 45 -25.03 39.17 -9.63
C THR A 45 -26.43 39.48 -9.10
N THR A 46 -27.32 39.95 -10.00
CA THR A 46 -28.72 40.18 -9.68
C THR A 46 -29.63 39.14 -10.37
N ILE A 47 -30.90 39.05 -9.95
CA ILE A 47 -31.87 38.14 -10.57
C ILE A 47 -32.09 38.44 -12.03
N GLU A 48 -32.09 39.72 -12.42
CA GLU A 48 -32.29 40.16 -13.78
C GLU A 48 -31.15 39.67 -14.70
N GLN A 49 -29.92 39.66 -14.20
CA GLN A 49 -28.77 39.18 -14.94
C GLN A 49 -28.76 37.66 -15.06
N MET A 50 -29.27 36.92 -14.06
CA MET A 50 -29.19 35.47 -13.97
C MET A 50 -30.43 34.74 -14.51
N ARG A 51 -31.49 35.46 -14.89
CA ARG A 51 -32.73 34.86 -15.37
C ARG A 51 -32.53 34.08 -16.67
N GLY A 52 -33.25 32.96 -16.81
CA GLY A 52 -33.08 32.08 -17.97
C GLY A 52 -31.69 31.44 -18.03
N TRP A 53 -30.92 31.80 -19.04
CA TRP A 53 -29.56 31.28 -19.28
C TRP A 53 -28.44 32.24 -18.84
N GLY A 54 -28.73 33.30 -18.09
CA GLY A 54 -27.72 34.29 -17.64
C GLY A 54 -26.63 33.72 -16.76
N TRP A 55 -26.87 32.56 -16.14
CA TRP A 55 -25.86 31.84 -15.34
C TRP A 55 -24.58 31.46 -16.13
N ARG A 56 -24.65 31.42 -17.47
CA ARG A 56 -23.48 31.16 -18.35
C ARG A 56 -22.36 32.17 -18.15
N ASP A 57 -22.70 33.42 -17.83
CA ASP A 57 -21.74 34.53 -17.70
C ASP A 57 -20.82 34.40 -16.46
N VAL A 58 -21.21 33.59 -15.49
CA VAL A 58 -20.40 33.29 -14.30
C VAL A 58 -19.67 31.95 -14.39
N HIS A 59 -19.86 31.18 -15.46
CA HIS A 59 -19.10 29.96 -15.71
C HIS A 59 -17.73 30.28 -16.34
N HIS A 60 -16.77 29.39 -16.09
CA HIS A 60 -15.45 29.50 -16.74
C HIS A 60 -15.60 29.26 -18.26
N PRO A 61 -14.99 30.10 -19.12
CA PRO A 61 -15.13 30.01 -20.58
C PRO A 61 -14.81 28.61 -21.13
N ASP A 62 -13.76 27.95 -20.61
CA ASP A 62 -13.35 26.62 -21.07
C ASP A 62 -14.34 25.49 -20.69
N HIS A 63 -15.29 25.76 -19.83
CA HIS A 63 -16.22 24.76 -19.33
C HIS A 63 -17.69 25.02 -19.72
N VAL A 64 -18.07 26.26 -20.03
CA VAL A 64 -19.45 26.67 -20.18
C VAL A 64 -20.18 25.90 -21.30
N GLU A 65 -19.55 25.74 -22.47
CA GLU A 65 -20.18 25.04 -23.62
C GLU A 65 -20.51 23.59 -23.25
N ARG A 66 -19.54 22.86 -22.66
CA ARG A 66 -19.73 21.50 -22.19
C ARG A 66 -20.86 21.39 -21.15
N VAL A 67 -20.95 22.36 -20.23
CA VAL A 67 -22.01 22.39 -19.20
C VAL A 67 -23.36 22.62 -19.82
N VAL A 68 -23.47 23.56 -20.79
CA VAL A 68 -24.70 23.85 -21.52
C VAL A 68 -25.21 22.61 -22.27
N ASP A 69 -24.33 21.92 -22.99
CA ASP A 69 -24.69 20.71 -23.74
C ASP A 69 -25.21 19.61 -22.80
N ARG A 70 -24.51 19.36 -21.72
CA ARG A 70 -24.87 18.28 -20.77
C ARG A 70 -26.13 18.57 -19.98
N ILE A 71 -26.33 19.82 -19.50
CA ILE A 71 -27.56 20.17 -18.78
C ILE A 71 -28.75 20.23 -19.73
N GLY A 72 -28.52 20.70 -20.96
CA GLY A 72 -29.58 20.71 -22.01
C GLY A 72 -30.06 19.30 -22.34
N GLU A 73 -29.15 18.32 -22.37
CA GLU A 73 -29.54 16.92 -22.53
C GLU A 73 -30.37 16.41 -21.35
N ALA A 74 -29.96 16.73 -20.12
CA ALA A 74 -30.71 16.36 -18.91
C ALA A 74 -32.15 16.96 -18.93
N PHE A 75 -32.29 18.23 -19.32
CA PHE A 75 -33.60 18.86 -19.47
C PHE A 75 -34.46 18.17 -20.52
N ARG A 76 -33.88 17.74 -21.64
CA ARG A 76 -34.56 17.04 -22.72
C ARG A 76 -34.98 15.62 -22.37
N THR A 77 -34.14 14.87 -21.68
CA THR A 77 -34.36 13.46 -21.33
C THR A 77 -35.13 13.29 -20.02
N GLY A 78 -35.10 14.30 -19.15
CA GLY A 78 -35.69 14.25 -17.82
C GLY A 78 -34.88 13.40 -16.83
N GLU A 79 -33.63 13.10 -17.14
CA GLU A 79 -32.69 12.36 -16.25
C GLU A 79 -31.99 13.30 -15.25
N PRO A 80 -31.74 12.84 -14.02
CA PRO A 80 -31.00 13.62 -13.07
C PRO A 80 -29.64 14.08 -13.61
N TRP A 81 -29.26 15.32 -13.31
CA TRP A 81 -27.98 15.87 -13.76
C TRP A 81 -26.99 16.01 -12.64
N LYS A 82 -25.74 15.70 -12.97
CA LYS A 82 -24.59 15.87 -12.09
C LYS A 82 -23.38 16.28 -12.89
N ASP A 83 -22.72 17.39 -12.46
CA ASP A 83 -21.49 17.86 -13.08
C ASP A 83 -20.62 18.65 -12.10
N THR A 84 -19.36 18.89 -12.49
CA THR A 84 -18.44 19.76 -11.76
C THR A 84 -17.84 20.79 -12.70
N PHE A 85 -17.84 22.05 -12.27
CA PHE A 85 -17.34 23.16 -13.05
C PHE A 85 -16.93 24.33 -12.16
N PRO A 86 -16.06 25.25 -12.66
CA PRO A 86 -15.73 26.46 -11.94
C PRO A 86 -16.77 27.55 -12.19
N LEU A 87 -17.17 28.23 -11.10
CA LEU A 87 -17.97 29.45 -11.12
C LEU A 87 -17.15 30.62 -10.61
N ARG A 88 -17.31 31.78 -11.24
CA ARG A 88 -16.68 33.04 -10.85
C ARG A 88 -17.42 33.69 -9.67
N GLY A 89 -16.69 33.97 -8.60
CA GLY A 89 -17.18 34.73 -7.48
C GLY A 89 -17.22 36.24 -7.76
N ALA A 90 -17.84 36.98 -6.87
CA ALA A 90 -17.88 38.47 -6.88
C ALA A 90 -16.47 39.08 -6.80
N ASP A 91 -15.51 38.36 -6.22
CA ASP A 91 -14.09 38.71 -6.15
C ASP A 91 -13.33 38.47 -7.47
N GLY A 92 -13.97 37.91 -8.48
CA GLY A 92 -13.39 37.56 -9.77
C GLY A 92 -12.69 36.20 -9.81
N GLU A 93 -12.53 35.51 -8.67
CA GLU A 93 -11.87 34.23 -8.57
C GLU A 93 -12.81 33.07 -8.93
N TYR A 94 -12.26 32.05 -9.60
CA TYR A 94 -12.99 30.83 -9.94
C TYR A 94 -12.85 29.77 -8.86
N ARG A 95 -14.00 29.31 -8.33
CA ARG A 95 -14.09 28.18 -7.39
C ARG A 95 -14.83 27.01 -8.00
N TRP A 96 -14.43 25.79 -7.63
CA TRP A 96 -15.04 24.57 -8.15
C TRP A 96 -16.34 24.24 -7.44
N PHE A 97 -17.39 24.00 -8.21
CA PHE A 97 -18.69 23.59 -7.70
C PHE A 97 -19.08 22.21 -8.22
N LEU A 98 -19.67 21.39 -7.33
CA LEU A 98 -20.46 20.22 -7.69
C LEU A 98 -21.89 20.68 -7.83
N SER A 99 -22.46 20.53 -9.00
CA SER A 99 -23.87 20.82 -9.27
C SER A 99 -24.66 19.52 -9.44
N LEU A 100 -25.78 19.46 -8.76
CA LEU A 100 -26.76 18.38 -8.85
C LEU A 100 -28.13 18.98 -9.20
N ALA A 101 -28.89 18.34 -10.10
CA ALA A 101 -30.25 18.73 -10.35
C ALA A 101 -31.17 17.50 -10.48
N GLN A 102 -32.36 17.65 -9.94
CA GLN A 102 -33.42 16.63 -9.96
C GLN A 102 -34.70 17.18 -10.57
N PRO A 103 -35.37 16.45 -11.47
CA PRO A 103 -36.66 16.81 -11.98
C PRO A 103 -37.77 16.53 -10.95
N HIS A 104 -38.59 17.50 -10.67
CA HIS A 104 -39.84 17.30 -9.92
C HIS A 104 -40.99 17.02 -10.90
N ARG A 105 -41.63 15.87 -10.73
CA ARG A 105 -42.68 15.41 -11.62
C ARG A 105 -44.05 15.50 -10.94
N GLY A 106 -45.05 15.84 -11.70
CA GLY A 106 -46.45 15.78 -11.29
C GLY A 106 -46.99 14.35 -11.24
N PRO A 107 -48.26 14.19 -10.78
CA PRO A 107 -48.92 12.89 -10.75
C PRO A 107 -49.07 12.22 -12.13
N ASP A 108 -49.04 13.00 -13.20
CA ASP A 108 -49.11 12.56 -14.60
C ASP A 108 -47.72 12.19 -15.19
N GLY A 109 -46.67 12.22 -14.37
CA GLY A 109 -45.28 11.92 -14.78
C GLY A 109 -44.56 13.07 -15.50
N ARG A 110 -45.23 14.18 -15.81
CA ARG A 110 -44.64 15.34 -16.47
C ARG A 110 -43.74 16.11 -15.51
N ILE A 111 -42.65 16.62 -16.03
CA ILE A 111 -41.74 17.47 -15.25
C ILE A 111 -42.41 18.82 -15.02
N LEU A 112 -42.57 19.22 -13.78
CA LEU A 112 -43.15 20.50 -13.38
C LEU A 112 -42.05 21.54 -13.11
N ARG A 113 -40.92 21.15 -12.53
CA ARG A 113 -39.79 21.99 -12.18
C ARG A 113 -38.52 21.17 -12.11
N TRP A 114 -37.39 21.85 -12.20
CA TRP A 114 -36.07 21.33 -11.81
C TRP A 114 -35.60 22.03 -10.55
N PHE A 115 -35.03 21.24 -9.63
CA PHE A 115 -34.40 21.74 -8.44
C PHE A 115 -32.92 21.36 -8.48
N GLY A 116 -32.07 22.35 -8.33
CA GLY A 116 -30.64 22.11 -8.36
C GLY A 116 -29.91 22.80 -7.20
N THR A 117 -28.75 22.26 -6.88
CA THR A 117 -27.83 22.81 -5.88
C THR A 117 -26.41 22.84 -6.42
N ASN A 118 -25.64 23.85 -5.99
CA ASN A 118 -24.21 23.95 -6.27
C ASN A 118 -23.48 23.99 -4.93
N THR A 119 -22.61 23.00 -4.72
CA THR A 119 -21.78 22.87 -3.51
C THR A 119 -20.35 23.25 -3.86
N ASP A 120 -19.75 24.18 -3.11
CA ASP A 120 -18.34 24.49 -3.27
C ASP A 120 -17.48 23.28 -2.87
N ILE A 121 -16.64 22.82 -3.80
CA ILE A 121 -15.73 21.68 -3.64
C ILE A 121 -14.28 22.08 -3.86
N THR A 122 -13.97 23.37 -3.80
CA THR A 122 -12.62 23.91 -4.08
C THR A 122 -11.59 23.35 -3.12
N GLU A 123 -11.92 23.37 -1.83
CA GLU A 123 -11.03 22.84 -0.78
C GLU A 123 -10.81 21.32 -0.99
N ARG A 124 -11.89 20.57 -1.21
CA ARG A 124 -11.80 19.13 -1.48
C ARG A 124 -10.92 18.83 -2.69
N LYS A 125 -11.12 19.51 -3.81
CA LYS A 125 -10.26 19.35 -5.00
C LYS A 125 -8.81 19.76 -4.74
N GLY A 126 -8.60 20.79 -3.92
CA GLY A 126 -7.26 21.19 -3.47
C GLY A 126 -6.57 20.12 -2.64
N MET A 127 -7.30 19.47 -1.73
CA MET A 127 -6.79 18.35 -0.92
C MET A 127 -6.47 17.13 -1.79
N GLU A 128 -7.37 16.74 -2.69
CA GLU A 128 -7.19 15.64 -3.63
C GLU A 128 -5.92 15.83 -4.49
N ARG A 129 -5.71 17.06 -5.01
CA ARG A 129 -4.51 17.39 -5.80
C ARG A 129 -3.23 17.35 -4.96
N ARG A 130 -3.27 17.85 -3.72
CA ARG A 130 -2.12 17.78 -2.80
C ARG A 130 -1.77 16.34 -2.48
N LEU A 131 -2.77 15.53 -2.14
CA LEU A 131 -2.58 14.10 -1.84
C LEU A 131 -1.98 13.35 -3.04
N ALA A 132 -2.51 13.58 -4.25
CA ALA A 132 -1.98 12.98 -5.47
C ALA A 132 -0.51 13.40 -5.72
N ARG A 133 -0.17 14.68 -5.50
CA ARG A 133 1.22 15.16 -5.64
C ARG A 133 2.14 14.51 -4.62
N HIS A 134 1.76 14.49 -3.33
CA HIS A 134 2.56 13.84 -2.29
C HIS A 134 2.78 12.35 -2.57
N ALA A 135 1.76 11.65 -3.09
CA ALA A 135 1.90 10.24 -3.47
C ALA A 135 2.94 10.05 -4.58
N ILE A 136 2.96 10.95 -5.59
CA ILE A 136 3.96 10.94 -6.67
C ILE A 136 5.36 11.23 -6.12
N ASP A 137 5.50 12.28 -5.29
CA ASP A 137 6.79 12.68 -4.71
C ASP A 137 7.37 11.58 -3.82
N LEU A 138 6.52 10.95 -2.99
CA LEU A 138 6.90 9.84 -2.12
C LEU A 138 7.36 8.62 -2.93
N ARG A 139 6.63 8.28 -3.98
CA ARG A 139 7.00 7.18 -4.88
C ARG A 139 8.36 7.44 -5.52
N ARG A 140 8.56 8.64 -6.06
CA ARG A 140 9.84 9.03 -6.69
C ARG A 140 11.00 8.95 -5.69
N SER A 141 10.83 9.51 -4.49
CA SER A 141 11.86 9.45 -3.45
C SER A 141 12.21 8.01 -3.05
N ASN A 142 11.20 7.12 -2.99
CA ASN A 142 11.43 5.71 -2.69
C ASN A 142 12.21 5.01 -3.83
N GLU A 143 11.87 5.30 -5.10
CA GLU A 143 12.58 4.77 -6.28
C GLU A 143 14.04 5.26 -6.32
N GLU A 144 14.29 6.54 -6.02
CA GLU A 144 15.64 7.12 -5.93
C GLU A 144 16.47 6.46 -4.81
N LEU A 145 15.86 6.23 -3.64
CA LEU A 145 16.52 5.54 -2.52
C LEU A 145 16.85 4.08 -2.85
N GLU A 146 15.94 3.37 -3.52
CA GLU A 146 16.17 1.99 -3.97
C GLU A 146 17.31 1.92 -5.01
N GLN A 147 17.35 2.85 -5.95
CA GLN A 147 18.42 2.94 -6.94
C GLN A 147 19.77 3.25 -6.28
N PHE A 148 19.80 4.19 -5.34
CA PHE A 148 21.00 4.52 -4.59
C PHE A 148 21.54 3.29 -3.82
N ALA A 149 20.68 2.58 -3.10
CA ALA A 149 21.05 1.38 -2.37
C ALA A 149 21.62 0.30 -3.32
N TYR A 150 21.05 0.16 -4.51
CA TYR A 150 21.52 -0.78 -5.54
C TYR A 150 22.93 -0.42 -6.03
N VAL A 151 23.14 0.82 -6.48
CA VAL A 151 24.42 1.29 -7.02
C VAL A 151 25.50 1.22 -5.95
N ALA A 152 25.23 1.75 -4.75
CA ALA A 152 26.19 1.74 -3.66
C ALA A 152 26.62 0.30 -3.27
N SER A 153 25.67 -0.63 -3.20
CA SER A 153 25.97 -2.03 -2.88
C SER A 153 26.82 -2.70 -3.96
N HIS A 154 26.49 -2.45 -5.24
CA HIS A 154 27.27 -2.98 -6.36
C HIS A 154 28.72 -2.49 -6.32
N ASP A 155 28.92 -1.20 -6.12
CA ASP A 155 30.25 -0.57 -6.15
C ASP A 155 31.09 -0.94 -4.90
N LEU A 156 30.44 -1.28 -3.77
CA LEU A 156 31.14 -1.78 -2.58
C LEU A 156 31.54 -3.26 -2.67
N LYS A 157 30.87 -4.08 -3.50
CA LYS A 157 31.23 -5.49 -3.66
C LYS A 157 32.59 -5.71 -4.34
N ALA A 158 32.96 -4.88 -5.31
CA ALA A 158 34.23 -5.03 -6.02
C ALA A 158 35.45 -4.87 -5.09
N PRO A 159 35.57 -3.80 -4.27
CA PRO A 159 36.68 -3.68 -3.32
C PRO A 159 36.65 -4.75 -2.23
N LEU A 160 35.49 -5.22 -1.75
CA LEU A 160 35.40 -6.30 -0.76
C LEU A 160 35.98 -7.61 -1.30
N ARG A 161 35.64 -7.99 -2.53
CA ARG A 161 36.24 -9.14 -3.21
C ARG A 161 37.74 -8.98 -3.39
N GLY A 162 38.23 -7.76 -3.68
CA GLY A 162 39.64 -7.46 -3.72
C GLY A 162 40.34 -7.74 -2.39
N ILE A 163 39.75 -7.33 -1.27
CA ILE A 163 40.27 -7.58 0.07
C ILE A 163 40.26 -9.08 0.38
N GLU A 164 39.17 -9.81 0.06
CA GLU A 164 39.09 -11.27 0.29
C GLU A 164 40.18 -12.03 -0.47
N ASN A 165 40.43 -11.68 -1.73
CA ASN A 165 41.48 -12.26 -2.54
C ASN A 165 42.88 -11.97 -1.96
N LEU A 166 43.16 -10.71 -1.55
CA LEU A 166 44.45 -10.35 -0.92
C LEU A 166 44.68 -11.12 0.36
N VAL A 167 43.65 -11.29 1.19
CA VAL A 167 43.77 -12.10 2.42
C VAL A 167 44.06 -13.56 2.09
N GLY A 168 43.41 -14.12 1.04
CA GLY A 168 43.68 -15.47 0.57
C GLY A 168 45.15 -15.65 0.12
N TRP A 169 45.66 -14.74 -0.71
CA TRP A 169 47.05 -14.78 -1.18
C TRP A 169 48.08 -14.64 -0.04
N ILE A 170 47.84 -13.76 0.96
CA ILE A 170 48.67 -13.64 2.12
C ILE A 170 48.71 -14.93 2.93
N GLU A 171 47.56 -15.64 3.06
CA GLU A 171 47.55 -16.95 3.73
C GLU A 171 48.31 -18.01 2.95
N GLU A 172 48.17 -18.07 1.62
CA GLU A 172 48.92 -18.98 0.77
C GLU A 172 50.45 -18.71 0.86
N ASP A 173 50.86 -17.44 0.81
CA ASP A 173 52.28 -17.07 0.86
C ASP A 173 52.93 -17.32 2.23
N LEU A 174 52.13 -17.31 3.31
CA LEU A 174 52.63 -17.46 4.70
C LEU A 174 52.32 -18.84 5.31
N GLU A 175 51.83 -19.81 4.56
CA GLU A 175 51.23 -21.09 4.98
C GLU A 175 52.00 -21.77 6.17
N ASP A 176 53.34 -21.79 6.14
CA ASP A 176 54.18 -22.38 7.18
C ASP A 176 54.65 -21.39 8.27
N SER A 177 54.41 -20.09 8.05
CA SER A 177 54.95 -19.02 8.93
C SER A 177 53.88 -18.33 9.78
N LEU A 178 52.60 -18.70 9.60
CA LEU A 178 51.49 -18.11 10.35
C LEU A 178 51.54 -18.52 11.82
N THR A 179 51.91 -17.59 12.69
CA THR A 179 51.80 -17.76 14.15
C THR A 179 50.30 -17.80 14.54
N GLY A 180 49.97 -18.38 15.73
CA GLY A 180 48.60 -18.52 16.20
C GLY A 180 47.82 -17.22 16.18
N ASP A 181 48.39 -16.11 16.61
CA ASP A 181 47.75 -14.79 16.65
C ASP A 181 47.49 -14.23 15.23
N VAL A 182 48.43 -14.41 14.30
CA VAL A 182 48.27 -13.95 12.91
C VAL A 182 47.19 -14.75 12.21
N ARG A 183 47.15 -16.08 12.40
CA ARG A 183 46.09 -16.96 11.86
C ARG A 183 44.72 -16.53 12.34
N THR A 184 44.58 -16.31 13.66
CA THR A 184 43.28 -15.86 14.24
C THR A 184 42.86 -14.50 13.68
N ASN A 185 43.79 -13.55 13.51
CA ASN A 185 43.47 -12.25 12.92
C ASN A 185 43.06 -12.35 11.45
N MET A 186 43.66 -13.24 10.66
CA MET A 186 43.29 -13.48 9.27
C MET A 186 41.89 -14.10 9.15
N GLU A 187 41.59 -15.11 9.98
CA GLU A 187 40.25 -15.71 10.06
C GLU A 187 39.19 -14.66 10.45
N LEU A 188 39.50 -13.81 11.43
CA LEU A 188 38.61 -12.71 11.83
C LEU A 188 38.41 -11.73 10.67
N LEU A 189 39.45 -11.35 9.94
CA LEU A 189 39.36 -10.46 8.79
C LEU A 189 38.47 -11.06 7.70
N LYS A 190 38.68 -12.34 7.34
CA LYS A 190 37.84 -13.07 6.39
C LYS A 190 36.37 -13.08 6.83
N SER A 191 36.13 -13.38 8.10
CA SER A 191 34.76 -13.36 8.66
C SER A 191 34.11 -11.98 8.52
N ARG A 192 34.84 -10.90 8.78
CA ARG A 192 34.33 -9.52 8.63
C ARG A 192 34.04 -9.16 7.17
N VAL A 193 34.87 -9.56 6.22
CA VAL A 193 34.69 -9.34 4.79
C VAL A 193 33.47 -10.09 4.28
N ARG A 194 33.36 -11.40 4.58
CA ARG A 194 32.18 -12.21 4.20
C ARG A 194 30.87 -11.63 4.77
N ARG A 195 30.93 -11.14 5.99
CA ARG A 195 29.77 -10.51 6.61
C ARG A 195 29.36 -9.23 5.89
N LEU A 196 30.32 -8.37 5.49
CA LEU A 196 30.02 -7.15 4.71
C LEU A 196 29.41 -7.52 3.35
N ASP A 197 29.92 -8.56 2.69
CA ASP A 197 29.36 -9.03 1.42
C ASP A 197 27.92 -9.52 1.59
N SER A 198 27.63 -10.32 2.62
CA SER A 198 26.26 -10.76 2.97
C SER A 198 25.34 -9.58 3.30
N LEU A 199 25.82 -8.55 4.02
CA LEU A 199 25.03 -7.35 4.30
C LEU A 199 24.66 -6.59 3.04
N LEU A 200 25.56 -6.52 2.05
CA LEU A 200 25.30 -5.89 0.76
C LEU A 200 24.32 -6.71 -0.08
N ASP A 201 24.43 -8.04 -0.05
CA ASP A 201 23.46 -8.91 -0.72
C ASP A 201 22.05 -8.75 -0.16
N ASP A 202 21.93 -8.72 1.16
CA ASP A 202 20.65 -8.53 1.83
C ASP A 202 20.07 -7.14 1.60
N LEU A 203 20.90 -6.09 1.53
CA LEU A 203 20.48 -4.75 1.19
C LEU A 203 19.96 -4.70 -0.27
N LEU A 204 20.64 -5.37 -1.20
CA LEU A 204 20.18 -5.53 -2.57
C LEU A 204 18.86 -6.32 -2.67
N ALA A 205 18.74 -7.40 -1.91
CA ALA A 205 17.52 -8.20 -1.83
C ALA A 205 16.36 -7.37 -1.29
N TYR A 206 16.60 -6.59 -0.22
CA TYR A 206 15.61 -5.68 0.34
C TYR A 206 15.20 -4.60 -0.65
N SER A 207 16.14 -3.98 -1.37
CA SER A 207 15.87 -3.02 -2.42
C SER A 207 15.01 -3.63 -3.54
N ARG A 208 15.40 -4.82 -4.05
CA ARG A 208 14.68 -5.54 -5.11
C ARG A 208 13.31 -6.04 -4.70
N ALA A 209 13.12 -6.41 -3.43
CA ALA A 209 11.82 -6.79 -2.88
C ALA A 209 10.75 -5.70 -3.09
N GLY A 210 11.17 -4.48 -3.45
CA GLY A 210 10.36 -3.34 -3.86
C GLY A 210 9.86 -3.34 -5.32
N ARG A 211 10.32 -4.18 -6.26
CA ARG A 211 9.98 -4.06 -7.70
C ARG A 211 8.72 -4.83 -8.10
N ALA A 212 7.92 -4.25 -9.03
CA ALA A 212 6.57 -4.72 -9.35
C ALA A 212 6.46 -5.86 -10.38
N ASP A 213 7.57 -6.30 -11.01
CA ASP A 213 7.54 -7.08 -12.25
C ASP A 213 7.64 -8.61 -12.03
N ALA A 214 7.03 -9.13 -10.96
CA ALA A 214 6.98 -10.56 -10.77
C ALA A 214 5.81 -11.15 -11.59
N THR A 215 6.12 -12.00 -12.57
CA THR A 215 5.12 -12.81 -13.29
C THR A 215 4.36 -13.69 -12.31
N MET A 216 3.05 -13.81 -12.55
CA MET A 216 2.19 -14.66 -11.75
C MET A 216 2.23 -16.06 -12.34
N ASP A 217 2.59 -17.03 -11.52
CA ASP A 217 2.72 -18.42 -11.90
C ASP A 217 1.84 -19.32 -11.01
N THR A 218 1.51 -20.51 -11.52
CA THR A 218 0.92 -21.55 -10.68
C THR A 218 2.02 -22.19 -9.84
N VAL A 219 1.99 -21.91 -8.52
CA VAL A 219 3.02 -22.39 -7.58
C VAL A 219 2.45 -23.50 -6.70
N ASP A 220 3.02 -24.69 -6.81
CA ASP A 220 2.85 -25.75 -5.83
C ASP A 220 3.74 -25.43 -4.63
N THR A 221 3.13 -24.97 -3.54
CA THR A 221 3.89 -24.49 -2.37
C THR A 221 4.49 -25.63 -1.57
N LYS A 222 3.95 -26.86 -1.67
CA LYS A 222 4.57 -28.04 -1.06
C LYS A 222 5.86 -28.40 -1.76
N ALA A 223 5.83 -28.53 -3.09
CA ALA A 223 7.02 -28.78 -3.88
C ALA A 223 8.08 -27.68 -3.68
N LEU A 224 7.65 -26.40 -3.56
CA LEU A 224 8.55 -25.29 -3.30
C LEU A 224 9.26 -25.42 -1.94
N VAL A 225 8.55 -25.80 -0.87
CA VAL A 225 9.17 -26.02 0.45
C VAL A 225 10.12 -27.22 0.41
N GLU A 226 9.78 -28.30 -0.28
CA GLU A 226 10.64 -29.46 -0.46
C GLU A 226 11.92 -29.09 -1.24
N GLU A 227 11.82 -28.31 -2.32
CA GLU A 227 12.97 -27.74 -3.05
C GLU A 227 13.87 -26.90 -2.13
N LEU A 228 13.28 -26.04 -1.32
CA LEU A 228 14.01 -25.18 -0.39
C LEU A 228 14.70 -25.99 0.71
N ALA A 229 14.06 -27.06 1.23
CA ALA A 229 14.66 -27.94 2.23
C ALA A 229 15.96 -28.60 1.73
N VAL A 230 16.01 -28.96 0.45
CA VAL A 230 17.24 -29.47 -0.19
C VAL A 230 18.27 -28.36 -0.38
N LEU A 231 17.84 -27.17 -0.84
CA LEU A 231 18.74 -26.07 -1.17
C LEU A 231 19.47 -25.49 0.06
N VAL A 232 18.78 -25.38 1.20
CA VAL A 232 19.38 -24.81 2.43
C VAL A 232 20.37 -25.77 3.10
N SER A 233 20.44 -27.04 2.67
CA SER A 233 21.36 -28.06 3.17
C SER A 233 21.45 -28.07 4.71
N PRO A 234 20.35 -28.42 5.41
CA PRO A 234 20.34 -28.39 6.87
C PRO A 234 21.39 -29.30 7.49
N PRO A 235 21.83 -29.03 8.73
CA PRO A 235 22.74 -29.91 9.45
C PRO A 235 22.20 -31.35 9.54
N GLU A 236 23.10 -32.34 9.66
CA GLU A 236 22.71 -33.73 9.86
C GLU A 236 21.82 -33.88 11.11
N GLY A 237 20.69 -34.55 10.96
CA GLY A 237 19.68 -34.70 12.02
C GLY A 237 18.64 -33.58 12.09
N PHE A 238 18.81 -32.49 11.37
CA PHE A 238 17.84 -31.40 11.31
C PHE A 238 16.73 -31.72 10.29
N ALA A 239 15.46 -31.65 10.67
CA ALA A 239 14.33 -31.99 9.82
C ALA A 239 13.53 -30.75 9.37
N ILE A 240 13.19 -30.70 8.07
CA ILE A 240 12.28 -29.69 7.51
C ILE A 240 11.09 -30.45 6.91
N THR A 241 9.87 -30.18 7.40
CA THR A 241 8.65 -30.86 7.01
C THR A 241 7.71 -29.93 6.26
N ALA A 242 7.38 -30.27 5.01
CA ALA A 242 6.31 -29.64 4.25
C ALA A 242 4.97 -30.35 4.54
N ASP A 243 4.04 -29.66 5.18
CA ASP A 243 2.75 -30.23 5.54
C ASP A 243 1.84 -30.46 4.32
N ALA A 244 0.93 -31.42 4.42
CA ALA A 244 -0.04 -31.72 3.36
C ALA A 244 -1.08 -30.60 3.13
N SER A 245 -1.19 -29.67 4.05
CA SER A 245 -2.09 -28.50 3.96
C SER A 245 -1.60 -27.43 2.98
N LEU A 246 -0.34 -27.50 2.51
CA LEU A 246 0.25 -26.54 1.59
C LEU A 246 -0.44 -26.57 0.22
N PRO A 247 -1.07 -25.44 -0.21
CA PRO A 247 -1.88 -25.42 -1.42
C PRO A 247 -1.06 -25.12 -2.69
N THR A 248 -1.66 -25.37 -3.84
CA THR A 248 -1.26 -24.73 -5.09
C THR A 248 -2.01 -23.41 -5.24
N LEU A 249 -1.30 -22.33 -5.58
CA LEU A 249 -1.87 -20.97 -5.72
C LEU A 249 -1.26 -20.20 -6.90
N GLN A 250 -1.98 -19.15 -7.33
CA GLN A 250 -1.45 -18.20 -8.31
C GLN A 250 -0.64 -17.14 -7.56
N ALA A 251 0.67 -17.19 -7.69
CA ALA A 251 1.56 -16.28 -6.96
C ALA A 251 2.79 -15.88 -7.77
N ALA A 252 3.35 -14.75 -7.41
CA ALA A 252 4.70 -14.40 -7.82
C ALA A 252 5.69 -15.37 -7.16
N ARG A 253 6.21 -16.36 -7.91
CA ARG A 253 7.07 -17.44 -7.37
C ARG A 253 8.29 -16.88 -6.65
N ALA A 254 9.03 -15.94 -7.26
CA ALA A 254 10.28 -15.44 -6.71
C ALA A 254 10.13 -14.74 -5.34
N PRO A 255 9.19 -13.81 -5.12
CA PRO A 255 8.95 -13.23 -3.79
C PRO A 255 8.53 -14.24 -2.73
N LEU A 256 7.67 -15.21 -3.07
CA LEU A 256 7.23 -16.25 -2.13
C LEU A 256 8.40 -17.17 -1.76
N THR A 257 9.19 -17.60 -2.75
CA THR A 257 10.42 -18.38 -2.56
C THR A 257 11.36 -17.66 -1.59
N GLN A 258 11.62 -16.36 -1.82
CA GLN A 258 12.52 -15.59 -0.98
C GLN A 258 11.99 -15.41 0.46
N ALA A 259 10.67 -15.23 0.64
CA ALA A 259 10.08 -15.15 1.97
C ALA A 259 10.25 -16.47 2.74
N LEU A 260 9.92 -17.61 2.13
CA LEU A 260 10.07 -18.93 2.75
C LEU A 260 11.55 -19.26 3.02
N GLN A 261 12.45 -18.96 2.09
CA GLN A 261 13.89 -19.19 2.23
C GLN A 261 14.48 -18.41 3.41
N ASN A 262 14.09 -17.11 3.58
CA ASN A 262 14.52 -16.30 4.70
C ASN A 262 14.01 -16.85 6.05
N LEU A 263 12.75 -17.33 6.09
CA LEU A 263 12.17 -17.89 7.30
C LEU A 263 12.82 -19.20 7.70
N ILE A 264 12.95 -20.13 6.75
CA ILE A 264 13.58 -21.45 6.95
C ILE A 264 15.07 -21.25 7.33
N GLY A 265 15.79 -20.39 6.62
CA GLY A 265 17.19 -20.07 6.91
C GLY A 265 17.38 -19.45 8.30
N ASN A 266 16.49 -18.55 8.72
CA ASN A 266 16.53 -17.99 10.08
C ASN A 266 16.27 -19.06 11.15
N ALA A 267 15.31 -19.96 10.94
CA ALA A 267 15.00 -21.02 11.87
C ALA A 267 16.20 -21.97 12.06
N ILE A 268 16.88 -22.38 11.00
CA ILE A 268 18.11 -23.20 11.09
C ILE A 268 19.22 -22.47 11.83
N LYS A 269 19.49 -21.23 11.43
CA LYS A 269 20.62 -20.44 11.87
C LYS A 269 20.55 -20.06 13.35
N HIS A 270 19.37 -19.79 13.86
CA HIS A 270 19.17 -19.37 15.25
C HIS A 270 18.76 -20.52 16.17
N HIS A 271 18.74 -21.76 15.65
CA HIS A 271 18.42 -22.93 16.43
C HIS A 271 19.54 -23.24 17.44
N ASP A 272 19.15 -23.60 18.66
CA ASP A 272 20.08 -23.93 19.75
C ASP A 272 20.46 -25.42 19.80
N ARG A 273 19.79 -26.26 19.00
CA ARG A 273 20.02 -27.72 18.86
C ARG A 273 20.06 -28.15 17.39
N PRO A 274 21.11 -27.76 16.64
CA PRO A 274 21.13 -27.95 15.20
C PRO A 274 21.13 -29.44 14.74
N ALA A 275 21.50 -30.38 15.61
CA ALA A 275 21.49 -31.82 15.29
C ALA A 275 20.11 -32.48 15.54
N GLU A 276 19.17 -31.81 16.14
CA GLU A 276 17.85 -32.37 16.51
C GLU A 276 16.69 -31.42 16.16
N GLY A 277 17.00 -30.30 15.49
CA GLY A 277 16.02 -29.26 15.19
C GLY A 277 14.96 -29.69 14.19
N HIS A 278 13.78 -29.14 14.36
CA HIS A 278 12.68 -29.41 13.45
C HIS A 278 11.99 -28.10 13.01
N ILE A 279 11.79 -27.95 11.69
CA ILE A 279 10.98 -26.90 11.10
C ILE A 279 9.78 -27.55 10.43
N ARG A 280 8.60 -26.99 10.67
CA ARG A 280 7.36 -27.33 10.00
C ARG A 280 6.80 -26.13 9.25
N VAL A 281 6.48 -26.34 7.96
CA VAL A 281 5.79 -25.35 7.13
C VAL A 281 4.41 -25.85 6.83
N GLU A 282 3.38 -25.13 7.24
CA GLU A 282 1.97 -25.43 7.01
C GLU A 282 1.23 -24.23 6.45
N ALA A 283 0.03 -24.43 5.91
CA ALA A 283 -0.81 -23.35 5.42
C ALA A 283 -2.28 -23.57 5.79
N ARG A 284 -3.00 -22.47 5.96
CA ARG A 284 -4.45 -22.46 6.24
C ARG A 284 -5.15 -21.51 5.27
N SER A 285 -6.27 -21.96 4.72
CA SER A 285 -7.08 -21.09 3.86
C SER A 285 -7.89 -20.13 4.73
N ALA A 286 -7.75 -18.82 4.49
CA ALA A 286 -8.43 -17.74 5.22
C ALA A 286 -9.10 -16.79 4.22
N GLY A 287 -10.23 -17.22 3.62
CA GLY A 287 -10.95 -16.45 2.60
C GLY A 287 -10.10 -16.26 1.33
N ASP A 288 -9.87 -14.99 0.96
CA ASP A 288 -9.12 -14.60 -0.24
C ASP A 288 -7.59 -14.69 -0.07
N VAL A 289 -7.12 -15.06 1.12
CA VAL A 289 -5.70 -15.21 1.42
C VAL A 289 -5.40 -16.64 1.92
N VAL A 290 -4.14 -17.03 1.78
CA VAL A 290 -3.57 -18.20 2.42
C VAL A 290 -2.65 -17.73 3.54
N GLU A 291 -2.88 -18.19 4.75
CA GLU A 291 -1.98 -18.00 5.89
C GLU A 291 -0.96 -19.13 5.89
N PHE A 292 0.31 -18.78 5.72
CA PHE A 292 1.45 -19.67 5.92
C PHE A 292 1.98 -19.54 7.33
N VAL A 293 2.39 -20.68 7.89
CA VAL A 293 3.00 -20.75 9.21
C VAL A 293 4.31 -21.52 9.11
N VAL A 294 5.41 -20.88 9.44
CA VAL A 294 6.72 -21.52 9.57
C VAL A 294 7.05 -21.62 11.04
N THR A 295 7.08 -22.84 11.56
CA THR A 295 7.28 -23.13 12.98
C THR A 295 8.60 -23.85 13.17
N ASP A 296 9.42 -23.38 14.13
CA ASP A 296 10.60 -24.09 14.62
C ASP A 296 10.45 -24.46 16.09
N ASP A 297 11.26 -25.42 16.55
CA ASP A 297 11.35 -25.86 17.95
C ASP A 297 12.60 -25.30 18.69
N GLY A 298 13.12 -24.18 18.20
CA GLY A 298 14.28 -23.47 18.72
C GLY A 298 14.01 -22.68 20.02
N PRO A 299 14.84 -21.66 20.31
CA PRO A 299 14.71 -20.87 21.54
C PRO A 299 13.56 -19.84 21.52
N GLY A 300 12.96 -19.56 20.33
CA GLY A 300 11.93 -18.56 20.17
C GLY A 300 12.43 -17.12 20.26
N ILE A 301 11.48 -16.16 20.24
CA ILE A 301 11.73 -14.71 20.38
C ILE A 301 10.85 -14.15 21.50
N PRO A 302 11.43 -13.55 22.56
CA PRO A 302 10.65 -12.93 23.61
C PRO A 302 9.70 -11.84 23.05
N GLU A 303 8.48 -11.76 23.61
CA GLU A 303 7.41 -10.91 23.13
C GLU A 303 7.84 -9.43 22.93
N GLN A 304 8.59 -8.90 23.88
CA GLN A 304 9.10 -7.51 23.85
C GLN A 304 9.98 -7.18 22.63
N PHE A 305 10.50 -8.18 21.91
CA PHE A 305 11.37 -7.99 20.75
C PHE A 305 10.67 -8.31 19.41
N ARG A 306 9.43 -8.88 19.43
CA ARG A 306 8.75 -9.39 18.24
C ARG A 306 8.51 -8.31 17.17
N GLU A 307 8.13 -7.11 17.55
CA GLU A 307 8.00 -6.00 16.59
C GLU A 307 9.37 -5.47 16.13
N ARG A 308 10.34 -5.43 17.03
CA ARG A 308 11.66 -4.88 16.75
C ARG A 308 12.46 -5.72 15.75
N VAL A 309 12.31 -7.04 15.73
CA VAL A 309 13.08 -7.94 14.85
C VAL A 309 12.71 -7.82 13.37
N PHE A 310 11.61 -7.16 13.04
CA PHE A 310 11.27 -6.81 11.66
C PHE A 310 11.97 -5.53 11.16
N GLY A 311 12.68 -4.81 12.02
CA GLY A 311 13.50 -3.66 11.63
C GLY A 311 14.77 -4.10 10.90
N MET A 312 15.30 -3.22 10.03
CA MET A 312 16.56 -3.46 9.34
C MET A 312 17.73 -3.52 10.33
N PHE A 313 18.68 -4.43 10.09
CA PHE A 313 19.90 -4.60 10.89
C PHE A 313 19.65 -4.95 12.38
N GLN A 314 18.47 -5.49 12.71
CA GLN A 314 18.17 -5.93 14.08
C GLN A 314 18.63 -7.35 14.33
N THR A 315 19.41 -7.54 15.39
CA THR A 315 19.86 -8.85 15.88
C THR A 315 19.62 -8.91 17.39
N LEU A 316 19.19 -10.08 17.91
CA LEU A 316 18.95 -10.30 19.34
C LEU A 316 20.18 -10.82 20.07
N LYS A 317 21.08 -11.48 19.35
CA LYS A 317 22.37 -11.96 19.89
C LYS A 317 23.49 -11.01 19.47
N PRO A 318 24.59 -10.96 20.26
CA PRO A 318 25.79 -10.22 19.85
C PRO A 318 26.21 -10.62 18.44
N ARG A 319 26.62 -9.63 17.68
CA ARG A 319 26.95 -9.79 16.25
C ARG A 319 28.15 -10.71 15.97
N ASP A 320 28.91 -11.09 16.99
CA ASP A 320 30.06 -11.98 16.90
C ASP A 320 29.72 -13.45 17.19
N GLU A 321 28.50 -13.73 17.72
CA GLU A 321 28.03 -15.07 18.05
C GLU A 321 27.18 -15.75 16.97
N VAL A 322 26.52 -14.98 16.11
CA VAL A 322 25.67 -15.52 15.04
C VAL A 322 25.93 -14.76 13.75
N GLU A 323 26.33 -15.48 12.70
CA GLU A 323 26.45 -14.90 11.36
C GLU A 323 25.09 -14.40 10.86
N GLY A 324 24.99 -13.14 10.45
CA GLY A 324 23.83 -12.57 9.81
C GLY A 324 23.79 -11.06 9.79
N SER A 325 23.09 -10.57 8.77
CA SER A 325 22.86 -9.15 8.50
C SER A 325 21.81 -8.52 9.44
N GLY A 326 20.88 -9.32 9.98
CA GLY A 326 19.67 -8.82 10.64
C GLY A 326 18.64 -8.22 9.65
N MET A 327 18.68 -8.63 8.38
CA MET A 327 17.78 -8.15 7.33
C MET A 327 16.67 -9.15 6.95
N GLY A 328 16.84 -10.44 7.25
CA GLY A 328 15.95 -11.51 6.78
C GLY A 328 14.48 -11.27 7.07
N LEU A 329 14.12 -10.97 8.34
CA LEU A 329 12.72 -10.68 8.70
C LEU A 329 12.21 -9.34 8.12
N ALA A 330 13.08 -8.34 7.96
CA ALA A 330 12.73 -7.08 7.30
C ALA A 330 12.40 -7.30 5.80
N ILE A 331 13.15 -8.19 5.13
CA ILE A 331 12.87 -8.61 3.74
C ILE A 331 11.51 -9.33 3.68
N VAL A 332 11.26 -10.28 4.59
CA VAL A 332 9.97 -10.99 4.66
C VAL A 332 8.82 -10.01 4.82
N ARG A 333 8.90 -9.08 5.78
CA ARG A 333 7.87 -8.06 5.99
C ARG A 333 7.63 -7.23 4.72
N LYS A 334 8.68 -6.74 4.09
CA LYS A 334 8.58 -5.96 2.84
C LYS A 334 7.93 -6.75 1.70
N LEU A 335 8.28 -8.03 1.53
CA LEU A 335 7.69 -8.90 0.51
C LEU A 335 6.20 -9.14 0.75
N VAL A 336 5.84 -9.47 1.99
CA VAL A 336 4.46 -9.73 2.41
C VAL A 336 3.58 -8.48 2.30
N ASP A 337 4.01 -7.34 2.86
CA ASP A 337 3.30 -6.06 2.81
C ASP A 337 3.03 -5.64 1.35
N ARG A 338 3.99 -5.87 0.47
CA ARG A 338 3.84 -5.55 -0.94
C ARG A 338 2.79 -6.36 -1.66
N GLN A 339 2.58 -7.60 -1.23
CA GLN A 339 1.51 -8.46 -1.74
C GLN A 339 0.15 -8.16 -1.07
N GLY A 340 0.10 -7.20 -0.14
CA GLY A 340 -1.09 -6.87 0.61
C GLY A 340 -1.38 -7.83 1.76
N GLY A 341 -0.39 -8.63 2.15
CA GLY A 341 -0.46 -9.54 3.29
C GLY A 341 -0.06 -8.89 4.61
N LYS A 342 -0.02 -9.71 5.66
CA LYS A 342 0.47 -9.34 7.01
C LYS A 342 1.44 -10.41 7.48
N VAL A 343 2.42 -10.03 8.32
CA VAL A 343 3.36 -10.95 8.96
C VAL A 343 3.40 -10.67 10.46
N TRP A 344 3.40 -11.73 11.28
CA TRP A 344 3.50 -11.63 12.73
C TRP A 344 4.17 -12.86 13.33
N LEU A 345 4.55 -12.77 14.60
CA LEU A 345 5.23 -13.82 15.35
C LEU A 345 4.33 -14.31 16.49
N ALA A 346 4.37 -15.62 16.73
CA ALA A 346 3.75 -16.27 17.87
C ALA A 346 4.73 -17.26 18.50
N ASP A 347 4.39 -17.77 19.70
CA ASP A 347 5.15 -18.85 20.31
C ASP A 347 4.94 -20.15 19.50
N GLY A 348 5.98 -20.96 19.43
CA GLY A 348 5.88 -22.29 18.88
C GLY A 348 4.98 -23.21 19.74
N PRO A 349 4.63 -24.39 19.23
CA PRO A 349 3.86 -25.38 19.97
C PRO A 349 4.61 -25.75 21.26
N ASP A 350 3.83 -26.03 22.32
CA ASP A 350 4.34 -26.41 23.64
C ASP A 350 5.17 -25.32 24.37
N GLY A 351 5.01 -24.06 23.96
CA GLY A 351 5.70 -22.92 24.59
C GLY A 351 7.20 -22.85 24.28
N ARG A 352 7.67 -23.58 23.28
CA ARG A 352 9.06 -23.54 22.77
C ARG A 352 9.05 -23.26 21.29
N GLY A 353 10.11 -22.57 20.81
CA GLY A 353 10.27 -22.24 19.39
C GLY A 353 9.52 -20.97 18.98
N LEU A 354 9.53 -20.72 17.69
CA LEU A 354 8.89 -19.58 17.06
C LEU A 354 7.94 -20.05 15.96
N ALA A 355 6.75 -19.50 15.93
CA ALA A 355 5.83 -19.59 14.80
C ALA A 355 5.80 -18.24 14.08
N VAL A 356 6.26 -18.21 12.84
CA VAL A 356 6.17 -17.03 11.96
C VAL A 356 4.99 -17.22 11.03
N HIS A 357 3.99 -16.37 11.20
CA HIS A 357 2.78 -16.34 10.41
C HIS A 357 2.88 -15.27 9.33
N PHE A 358 2.47 -15.59 8.10
CA PHE A 358 2.26 -14.55 7.09
C PHE A 358 1.10 -14.90 6.17
N THR A 359 0.39 -13.87 5.69
CA THR A 359 -0.71 -14.05 4.73
C THR A 359 -0.25 -13.71 3.32
N TRP A 360 -0.77 -14.47 2.33
CA TRP A 360 -0.47 -14.27 0.92
C TRP A 360 -1.77 -14.34 0.10
N PRO A 361 -2.00 -13.45 -0.88
CA PRO A 361 -3.20 -13.50 -1.72
C PRO A 361 -3.28 -14.81 -2.50
N ARG A 362 -4.48 -15.39 -2.53
CA ARG A 362 -4.71 -16.69 -3.22
C ARG A 362 -4.65 -16.60 -4.74
N ASP A 363 -5.17 -15.48 -5.30
CA ASP A 363 -5.31 -15.27 -6.74
C ASP A 363 -4.38 -14.17 -7.27
N GLY A 364 -3.33 -13.83 -6.55
CA GLY A 364 -2.37 -12.81 -6.95
C GLY A 364 -2.94 -11.38 -7.10
N ARG A 365 -4.21 -11.19 -6.83
CA ARG A 365 -4.78 -9.84 -6.76
C ARG A 365 -4.35 -9.22 -5.44
N LYS A 366 -3.76 -8.02 -5.49
CA LYS A 366 -3.55 -7.21 -4.29
C LYS A 366 -4.89 -7.12 -3.58
N GLY A 367 -4.95 -7.64 -2.35
CA GLY A 367 -6.15 -7.51 -1.53
C GLY A 367 -6.55 -6.04 -1.52
N GLN A 368 -7.71 -5.71 -2.11
CA GLN A 368 -8.38 -4.45 -1.80
C GLN A 368 -8.65 -4.54 -0.31
N ALA A 369 -7.97 -3.71 0.46
CA ALA A 369 -8.37 -3.43 1.83
C ALA A 369 -9.77 -2.82 1.71
N ASP A 370 -10.80 -3.65 1.85
CA ASP A 370 -12.14 -3.18 2.08
C ASP A 370 -12.09 -2.35 3.37
N GLY A 371 -12.29 -1.04 3.18
CA GLY A 371 -12.50 -0.11 4.27
C GLY A 371 -13.68 -0.58 5.11
N LEU A 372 -13.39 -1.26 6.19
CA LEU A 372 -14.28 -1.40 7.33
C LEU A 372 -14.12 -0.13 8.17
N ASP A 373 -14.77 0.95 7.71
CA ASP A 373 -15.21 2.03 8.57
C ASP A 373 -16.74 1.98 8.57
N GLY A 374 -17.29 1.44 9.67
CA GLY A 374 -18.67 1.58 10.10
C GLY A 374 -18.86 2.83 10.93
#